data_db5c3e66011cca3c65156afcc42733a7
#
_entry.id   db5c3e66011cca3c65156afcc42733a7
#
_cell.length_a   1.000
_cell.length_b   1.000
_cell.length_c   1.000
_cell.angle_alpha   90.00
_cell.angle_beta   90.00
_cell.angle_gamma   90.00
#
_symmetry.space_group_name_H-M   'P 1'
#
loop_
_entity.id
_entity.type
_entity.pdbx_description
1 polymer ?
#
loop_
_entity_poly.entity_id
_entity_poly.type
_entity_poly.pdbx_seq_one_letter_code
_entity_poly.pdbx_strand_id
1 'polypeptide(L)'
;MNSKKRGVAKILSYVIVIALLAAVALGAFGNKAGSARGIKRGLDLAGGVSITYETVKAKPTATEMADTIEKMRLRAEIFSTESEVYQEGLNRVVVDIPDVKDADAVLKQLGSTGSLQFIPVEGNISFVDGKYKLNKSIEELVQEKKVSVDGADIATAKAQSRKQESGVGIEYIVELELNAKGANKFAKATKENLGKQIAIVYDGNVISAPTVQTVITEGKAQISGQSSMEEAERLASIIRVGALPLELKEVRSSVVGAKLGDTALETSLLAGLIGFAIVFLFMIFVYKIPGLASSLALIAYVVIELVLLQLLQITLTLPGIAGIVLSIGMAVDANVIIFTRIKEEIGLGKSVRSAIGNGFKKALSAIIDGNITTIIAAIVLFALGSGTVKGFATTLGLGIVVSMFTALFITRTALNSFYVLGAKNVKLYGSKKDGKVIDFLSKRYLFMAASAIVIIAGIVTITMNEMKTGAKFNYGI
;
A
#
# COMPACT_ATOMS: atom_id res chain seq x y z
N MET A 1 -1.42 28.51 -42.03
CA MET A 1 -1.27 27.03 -41.95
C MET A 1 -2.64 26.39 -42.17
N ASN A 2 -2.75 25.51 -43.20
CA ASN A 2 -4.03 24.91 -43.63
C ASN A 2 -4.68 24.16 -42.47
N SER A 3 -6.01 24.28 -42.26
CA SER A 3 -6.73 23.66 -41.16
C SER A 3 -6.48 22.15 -40.98
N LYS A 4 -6.29 21.45 -42.13
CA LYS A 4 -5.90 20.03 -42.13
C LYS A 4 -4.52 19.80 -41.52
N LYS A 5 -3.51 20.64 -41.83
CA LYS A 5 -2.16 20.52 -41.24
C LYS A 5 -2.19 20.72 -39.72
N ARG A 6 -3.05 21.62 -39.21
CA ARG A 6 -3.26 21.79 -37.73
C ARG A 6 -3.92 20.58 -37.09
N GLY A 7 -4.87 19.91 -37.78
CA GLY A 7 -5.49 18.67 -37.29
C GLY A 7 -4.51 17.52 -37.21
N VAL A 8 -3.69 17.30 -38.26
CA VAL A 8 -2.62 16.30 -38.28
C VAL A 8 -1.61 16.56 -37.14
N ALA A 9 -1.12 17.81 -37.06
CA ALA A 9 -0.14 18.17 -36.01
C ALA A 9 -0.65 17.91 -34.61
N LYS A 10 -1.95 18.16 -34.31
CA LYS A 10 -2.53 17.86 -32.99
C LYS A 10 -2.61 16.36 -32.70
N ILE A 11 -3.08 15.54 -33.65
CA ILE A 11 -3.09 14.08 -33.42
C ILE A 11 -1.68 13.57 -33.25
N LEU A 12 -0.75 13.99 -34.10
CA LEU A 12 0.64 13.57 -34.01
C LEU A 12 1.26 13.96 -32.66
N SER A 13 1.01 15.18 -32.19
CA SER A 13 1.48 15.60 -30.86
C SER A 13 0.91 14.75 -29.73
N TYR A 14 -0.39 14.38 -29.76
CA TYR A 14 -0.97 13.48 -28.75
C TYR A 14 -0.37 12.08 -28.83
N VAL A 15 -0.22 11.52 -30.03
CA VAL A 15 0.39 10.21 -30.22
C VAL A 15 1.85 10.21 -29.72
N ILE A 16 2.60 11.27 -30.01
CA ILE A 16 3.98 11.42 -29.53
C ILE A 16 4.02 11.54 -27.99
N VAL A 17 3.15 12.35 -27.39
CA VAL A 17 3.09 12.49 -25.92
C VAL A 17 2.71 11.16 -25.27
N ILE A 18 1.69 10.46 -25.80
CA ILE A 18 1.31 9.14 -25.28
C ILE A 18 2.45 8.13 -25.46
N ALA A 19 3.13 8.13 -26.60
CA ALA A 19 4.28 7.25 -26.85
C ALA A 19 5.47 7.54 -25.93
N LEU A 20 5.75 8.83 -25.65
CA LEU A 20 6.77 9.23 -24.68
C LEU A 20 6.41 8.79 -23.25
N LEU A 21 5.16 9.02 -22.83
CA LEU A 21 4.67 8.56 -21.52
C LEU A 21 4.70 7.02 -21.45
N ALA A 22 4.32 6.32 -22.51
CA ALA A 22 4.42 4.86 -22.59
C ALA A 22 5.87 4.38 -22.50
N ALA A 23 6.82 5.07 -23.15
CA ALA A 23 8.24 4.77 -23.05
C ALA A 23 8.75 4.97 -21.61
N VAL A 24 8.30 6.03 -20.92
CA VAL A 24 8.58 6.24 -19.48
C VAL A 24 7.97 5.11 -18.63
N ALA A 25 6.69 4.79 -18.83
CA ALA A 25 6.02 3.72 -18.11
C ALA A 25 6.68 2.35 -18.30
N LEU A 26 7.24 2.08 -19.48
CA LEU A 26 7.97 0.85 -19.80
C LEU A 26 9.43 0.87 -19.33
N GLY A 27 9.91 2.00 -18.79
CA GLY A 27 11.28 2.13 -18.29
C GLY A 27 12.35 2.25 -19.40
N ALA A 28 11.97 2.72 -20.59
CA ALA A 28 12.88 2.84 -21.74
C ALA A 28 14.06 3.79 -21.50
N PHE A 29 13.95 4.72 -20.55
CA PHE A 29 14.99 5.68 -20.22
C PHE A 29 15.90 5.26 -19.05
N GLY A 30 15.83 3.99 -18.62
CA GLY A 30 16.68 3.45 -17.54
C GLY A 30 16.42 4.02 -16.15
N ASN A 31 15.53 4.98 -16.01
CA ASN A 31 15.17 5.59 -14.74
C ASN A 31 13.96 4.86 -14.12
N LYS A 32 14.00 4.59 -12.82
CA LYS A 32 12.85 3.96 -12.12
C LYS A 32 11.66 4.91 -11.99
N ALA A 33 11.89 6.23 -12.04
CA ALA A 33 10.85 7.24 -11.89
C ALA A 33 9.84 7.19 -13.05
N GLY A 34 8.57 6.97 -12.74
CA GLY A 34 7.48 6.83 -13.69
C GLY A 34 7.35 5.45 -14.36
N SER A 35 8.30 4.53 -14.14
CA SER A 35 8.27 3.19 -14.73
C SER A 35 7.39 2.23 -13.93
N ALA A 36 6.59 1.40 -14.62
CA ALA A 36 5.81 0.34 -14.00
C ALA A 36 6.65 -0.67 -13.19
N ARG A 37 7.95 -0.81 -13.52
CA ARG A 37 8.90 -1.63 -12.76
C ARG A 37 9.25 -1.06 -11.38
N GLY A 38 9.02 0.24 -11.17
CA GLY A 38 9.23 0.92 -9.88
C GLY A 38 7.98 1.01 -9.03
N ILE A 39 6.84 0.43 -9.44
CA ILE A 39 5.62 0.40 -8.64
C ILE A 39 5.84 -0.54 -7.46
N LYS A 40 5.59 -0.04 -6.25
CA LYS A 40 5.65 -0.82 -5.02
C LYS A 40 4.57 -1.90 -5.03
N ARG A 41 4.93 -3.10 -4.57
CA ARG A 41 3.99 -4.23 -4.48
C ARG A 41 3.59 -4.45 -3.03
N GLY A 42 2.31 -4.59 -2.77
CA GLY A 42 1.80 -4.98 -1.46
C GLY A 42 2.10 -6.45 -1.14
N LEU A 43 1.88 -6.81 0.10
CA LEU A 43 2.14 -8.15 0.64
C LEU A 43 1.49 -9.28 -0.20
N ASP A 44 0.30 -9.06 -0.72
CA ASP A 44 -0.47 -9.99 -1.53
C ASP A 44 0.15 -10.27 -2.91
N LEU A 45 1.02 -9.37 -3.41
CA LEU A 45 1.71 -9.50 -4.69
C LEU A 45 3.20 -9.85 -4.54
N ALA A 46 3.88 -9.31 -3.52
CA ALA A 46 5.29 -9.55 -3.28
C ALA A 46 5.55 -10.81 -2.43
N GLY A 47 4.51 -11.29 -1.73
CA GLY A 47 4.69 -12.21 -0.62
C GLY A 47 5.31 -11.52 0.59
N GLY A 48 5.48 -12.23 1.70
CA GLY A 48 6.06 -11.67 2.91
C GLY A 48 5.29 -12.08 4.16
N VAL A 49 5.31 -11.22 5.20
CA VAL A 49 4.73 -11.50 6.51
C VAL A 49 3.72 -10.42 6.90
N SER A 50 2.55 -10.86 7.38
CA SER A 50 1.56 -9.99 8.03
C SER A 50 1.39 -10.43 9.48
N ILE A 51 1.56 -9.49 10.41
CA ILE A 51 1.45 -9.76 11.83
C ILE A 51 0.43 -8.79 12.44
N THR A 52 -0.52 -9.34 13.21
CA THR A 52 -1.46 -8.55 13.99
C THR A 52 -1.08 -8.65 15.47
N TYR A 53 -0.78 -7.52 16.05
CA TYR A 53 -0.55 -7.38 17.49
C TYR A 53 -1.77 -6.76 18.16
N GLU A 54 -2.05 -7.18 19.37
CA GLU A 54 -3.04 -6.57 20.27
C GLU A 54 -2.32 -5.96 21.48
N THR A 55 -2.74 -4.76 21.90
CA THR A 55 -2.18 -4.12 23.07
C THR A 55 -2.65 -4.83 24.34
N VAL A 56 -1.73 -5.12 25.26
CA VAL A 56 -2.07 -5.67 26.59
C VAL A 56 -2.97 -4.69 27.36
N LYS A 57 -2.76 -3.39 27.19
CA LYS A 57 -3.64 -2.34 27.71
C LYS A 57 -4.94 -2.32 26.91
N ALA A 58 -6.06 -2.69 27.53
CA ALA A 58 -7.36 -2.83 26.86
C ALA A 58 -7.90 -1.53 26.22
N LYS A 59 -7.54 -0.36 26.74
CA LYS A 59 -7.94 0.96 26.22
C LYS A 59 -6.73 1.89 26.14
N PRO A 60 -5.88 1.76 25.12
CA PRO A 60 -4.78 2.68 24.90
C PRO A 60 -5.30 4.06 24.51
N THR A 61 -4.54 5.10 24.81
CA THR A 61 -4.85 6.44 24.33
C THR A 61 -4.45 6.57 22.85
N ALA A 62 -5.04 7.52 22.13
CA ALA A 62 -4.71 7.78 20.73
C ALA A 62 -3.21 8.12 20.53
N THR A 63 -2.61 8.84 21.48
CA THR A 63 -1.19 9.18 21.46
C THR A 63 -0.31 7.94 21.63
N GLU A 64 -0.59 7.10 22.63
CA GLU A 64 0.15 5.85 22.85
C GLU A 64 0.09 4.93 21.63
N MET A 65 -1.09 4.84 20.98
CA MET A 65 -1.25 4.06 19.75
C MET A 65 -0.44 4.67 18.59
N ALA A 66 -0.51 5.98 18.38
CA ALA A 66 0.23 6.65 17.31
C ALA A 66 1.74 6.48 17.48
N ASP A 67 2.27 6.68 18.69
CA ASP A 67 3.69 6.51 18.99
C ASP A 67 4.14 5.04 18.84
N THR A 68 3.28 4.08 19.20
CA THR A 68 3.56 2.65 19.02
C THR A 68 3.60 2.29 17.54
N ILE A 69 2.64 2.77 16.74
CA ILE A 69 2.61 2.54 15.29
C ILE A 69 3.84 3.14 14.62
N GLU A 70 4.24 4.37 15.00
CA GLU A 70 5.42 5.01 14.45
C GLU A 70 6.69 4.21 14.73
N LYS A 71 6.87 3.76 15.98
CA LYS A 71 8.02 2.91 16.34
C LYS A 71 8.00 1.54 15.66
N MET A 72 6.82 0.93 15.54
CA MET A 72 6.67 -0.33 14.80
C MET A 72 6.97 -0.15 13.32
N ARG A 73 6.61 1.00 12.72
CA ARG A 73 6.96 1.34 11.34
C ARG A 73 8.47 1.43 11.16
N LEU A 74 9.16 2.17 12.02
CA LEU A 74 10.62 2.28 11.97
C LEU A 74 11.31 0.92 12.11
N ARG A 75 10.76 0.00 12.89
CA ARG A 75 11.26 -1.38 13.01
C ARG A 75 10.97 -2.21 11.75
N ALA A 76 9.78 -2.07 11.18
CA ALA A 76 9.38 -2.79 9.98
C ALA A 76 10.22 -2.33 8.76
N GLU A 77 10.56 -1.06 8.66
CA GLU A 77 11.42 -0.47 7.61
C GLU A 77 12.85 -1.07 7.59
N ILE A 78 13.33 -1.63 8.71
CA ILE A 78 14.61 -2.34 8.75
C ILE A 78 14.59 -3.60 7.86
N PHE A 79 13.43 -4.22 7.70
CA PHE A 79 13.25 -5.42 6.89
C PHE A 79 12.83 -5.11 5.45
N SER A 80 11.95 -4.13 5.28
CA SER A 80 11.46 -3.70 3.97
C SER A 80 11.03 -2.23 4.02
N THR A 81 11.55 -1.43 3.10
CA THR A 81 11.13 -0.02 2.93
C THR A 81 9.70 0.11 2.43
N GLU A 82 9.09 -1.01 2.03
CA GLU A 82 7.72 -1.08 1.53
C GLU A 82 6.74 -1.62 2.60
N SER A 83 7.21 -1.75 3.85
CA SER A 83 6.38 -2.17 4.97
C SER A 83 5.27 -1.16 5.27
N GLU A 84 4.10 -1.69 5.65
CA GLU A 84 2.95 -0.90 6.07
C GLU A 84 2.60 -1.25 7.52
N VAL A 85 2.42 -0.21 8.35
CA VAL A 85 1.97 -0.36 9.74
C VAL A 85 0.77 0.53 9.97
N TYR A 86 -0.33 -0.09 10.41
CA TYR A 86 -1.58 0.63 10.60
C TYR A 86 -2.39 0.08 11.78
N GLN A 87 -3.29 0.92 12.29
CA GLN A 87 -4.21 0.53 13.35
C GLN A 87 -5.41 -0.24 12.79
N GLU A 88 -5.79 -1.33 13.46
CA GLU A 88 -7.03 -2.07 13.21
C GLU A 88 -7.90 -2.04 14.47
N GLY A 89 -9.09 -1.45 14.37
CA GLY A 89 -9.94 -1.24 15.53
C GLY A 89 -9.34 -0.28 16.57
N LEU A 90 -9.57 -0.54 17.86
CA LEU A 90 -9.16 0.36 18.96
C LEU A 90 -7.79 0.01 19.57
N ASN A 91 -7.41 -1.27 19.55
CA ASN A 91 -6.28 -1.79 20.33
C ASN A 91 -5.39 -2.76 19.54
N ARG A 92 -5.51 -2.81 18.20
CA ARG A 92 -4.67 -3.67 17.37
C ARG A 92 -3.78 -2.87 16.44
N VAL A 93 -2.59 -3.40 16.19
CA VAL A 93 -1.62 -2.90 15.23
C VAL A 93 -1.31 -4.00 14.25
N VAL A 94 -1.50 -3.74 12.96
CA VAL A 94 -1.15 -4.65 11.87
C VAL A 94 0.14 -4.18 11.23
N VAL A 95 1.05 -5.11 11.01
CA VAL A 95 2.34 -4.89 10.37
C VAL A 95 2.45 -5.80 9.18
N ASP A 96 2.48 -5.23 8.00
CA ASP A 96 2.63 -5.92 6.72
C ASP A 96 4.02 -5.64 6.16
N ILE A 97 4.81 -6.68 5.97
CA ILE A 97 6.20 -6.57 5.48
C ILE A 97 6.32 -7.41 4.21
N PRO A 98 6.30 -6.78 3.04
CA PRO A 98 6.46 -7.47 1.77
C PRO A 98 7.93 -7.83 1.50
N ASP A 99 8.13 -8.82 0.62
CA ASP A 99 9.43 -9.28 0.09
C ASP A 99 10.42 -9.78 1.15
N VAL A 100 9.91 -10.41 2.23
CA VAL A 100 10.74 -11.00 3.28
C VAL A 100 10.91 -12.49 3.07
N LYS A 101 12.16 -12.96 3.13
CA LYS A 101 12.53 -14.38 2.96
C LYS A 101 12.49 -15.16 4.27
N ASP A 102 12.79 -14.50 5.39
CA ASP A 102 12.87 -15.12 6.72
C ASP A 102 11.77 -14.52 7.64
N ALA A 103 10.64 -15.21 7.66
CA ALA A 103 9.50 -14.82 8.48
C ALA A 103 9.80 -14.94 9.99
N ASP A 104 10.57 -15.95 10.40
CA ASP A 104 10.86 -16.21 11.82
C ASP A 104 11.75 -15.13 12.41
N ALA A 105 12.72 -14.64 11.64
CA ALA A 105 13.56 -13.52 12.06
C ALA A 105 12.75 -12.24 12.25
N VAL A 106 11.77 -11.97 11.37
CA VAL A 106 10.85 -10.83 11.47
C VAL A 106 9.98 -10.95 12.72
N LEU A 107 9.32 -12.09 12.90
CA LEU A 107 8.44 -12.35 14.04
C LEU A 107 9.18 -12.13 15.37
N LYS A 108 10.38 -12.70 15.49
CA LYS A 108 11.20 -12.59 16.70
C LYS A 108 11.62 -11.15 17.00
N GLN A 109 11.97 -10.36 15.97
CA GLN A 109 12.49 -9.01 16.18
C GLN A 109 11.41 -7.94 16.32
N LEU A 110 10.28 -8.07 15.60
CA LEU A 110 9.17 -7.12 15.74
C LEU A 110 8.40 -7.30 17.03
N GLY A 111 8.22 -8.55 17.49
CA GLY A 111 7.55 -8.85 18.75
C GLY A 111 8.33 -8.44 20.00
N SER A 112 9.61 -8.11 19.83
CA SER A 112 10.45 -7.68 20.93
C SER A 112 10.03 -6.30 21.44
N THR A 113 10.07 -6.08 22.76
CA THR A 113 9.76 -4.77 23.36
C THR A 113 10.82 -3.73 23.01
N GLY A 114 12.04 -4.19 22.61
CA GLY A 114 13.19 -3.35 22.30
C GLY A 114 13.75 -2.67 23.54
N SER A 115 13.48 -3.24 24.69
CA SER A 115 13.93 -2.66 25.96
C SER A 115 15.33 -3.15 26.29
N LEU A 116 16.26 -2.22 26.47
CA LEU A 116 17.63 -2.49 26.87
C LEU A 116 17.87 -2.00 28.29
N GLN A 117 18.41 -2.89 29.16
CA GLN A 117 18.73 -2.55 30.55
C GLN A 117 20.15 -3.02 30.88
N PHE A 118 20.81 -2.24 31.75
CA PHE A 118 22.08 -2.61 32.37
C PHE A 118 21.83 -2.95 33.84
N ILE A 119 22.07 -4.19 34.24
CA ILE A 119 21.72 -4.72 35.56
C ILE A 119 22.96 -5.36 36.18
N PRO A 120 23.36 -4.97 37.42
CA PRO A 120 24.41 -5.66 38.15
C PRO A 120 24.06 -7.15 38.33
N VAL A 121 25.00 -8.05 38.05
CA VAL A 121 24.76 -9.50 38.08
C VAL A 121 24.51 -9.98 39.51
N GLU A 122 25.28 -9.45 40.47
CA GLU A 122 25.23 -9.89 41.89
C GLU A 122 23.80 -9.75 42.47
N GLY A 123 23.25 -10.91 42.88
CA GLY A 123 21.90 -10.99 43.47
C GLY A 123 20.73 -10.91 42.48
N ASN A 124 20.95 -10.47 41.23
CA ASN A 124 19.87 -10.25 40.28
C ASN A 124 19.87 -11.28 39.14
N ILE A 125 21.00 -11.92 38.85
CA ILE A 125 21.18 -12.83 37.75
C ILE A 125 21.93 -14.06 38.21
N SER A 126 21.47 -15.25 37.83
CA SER A 126 22.10 -16.53 38.09
C SER A 126 22.69 -17.12 36.81
N PHE A 127 23.79 -17.84 36.95
CA PHE A 127 24.36 -18.62 35.84
C PHE A 127 23.95 -20.08 35.99
N VAL A 128 23.03 -20.56 35.16
CA VAL A 128 22.46 -21.91 35.23
C VAL A 128 22.52 -22.54 33.85
N ASP A 129 23.03 -23.79 33.78
CA ASP A 129 23.14 -24.56 32.55
C ASP A 129 23.92 -23.84 31.41
N GLY A 130 25.01 -23.14 31.78
CA GLY A 130 25.83 -22.41 30.80
C GLY A 130 25.20 -21.09 30.29
N LYS A 131 24.09 -20.61 30.88
CA LYS A 131 23.40 -19.39 30.50
C LYS A 131 23.09 -18.51 31.69
N TYR A 132 23.14 -17.22 31.47
CA TYR A 132 22.64 -16.23 32.44
C TYR A 132 21.14 -16.17 32.41
N LYS A 133 20.48 -16.19 33.59
CA LYS A 133 19.04 -16.03 33.76
C LYS A 133 18.74 -14.97 34.81
N LEU A 134 17.75 -14.15 34.56
CA LEU A 134 17.23 -13.20 35.54
C LEU A 134 16.58 -13.97 36.71
N ASN A 135 16.84 -13.53 37.93
CA ASN A 135 16.24 -14.08 39.16
C ASN A 135 14.83 -13.53 39.41
N LYS A 136 14.55 -12.36 38.85
CA LYS A 136 13.29 -11.61 38.97
C LYS A 136 12.88 -11.05 37.60
N SER A 137 11.61 -10.66 37.48
CA SER A 137 11.16 -9.97 36.28
C SER A 137 11.79 -8.58 36.16
N ILE A 138 11.83 -8.03 34.93
CA ILE A 138 12.39 -6.68 34.69
C ILE A 138 11.59 -5.63 35.48
N GLU A 139 10.28 -5.78 35.57
CA GLU A 139 9.38 -4.88 36.32
C GLU A 139 9.73 -4.84 37.80
N GLU A 140 9.99 -6.01 38.41
CA GLU A 140 10.42 -6.10 39.80
C GLU A 140 11.79 -5.46 40.02
N LEU A 141 12.73 -5.71 39.11
CA LEU A 141 14.08 -5.11 39.15
C LEU A 141 14.05 -3.58 38.97
N VAL A 142 13.13 -3.06 38.18
CA VAL A 142 12.90 -1.61 38.04
C VAL A 142 12.33 -1.01 39.30
N GLN A 143 11.34 -1.67 39.94
CA GLN A 143 10.75 -1.24 41.21
C GLN A 143 11.81 -1.25 42.33
N GLU A 144 12.67 -2.25 42.38
CA GLU A 144 13.77 -2.35 43.33
C GLU A 144 14.97 -1.43 43.03
N LYS A 145 14.89 -0.63 41.96
CA LYS A 145 15.97 0.28 41.46
C LYS A 145 17.29 -0.45 41.16
N LYS A 146 17.20 -1.69 40.69
CA LYS A 146 18.36 -2.50 40.32
C LYS A 146 18.82 -2.27 38.86
N VAL A 147 17.96 -1.63 38.02
CA VAL A 147 18.32 -1.24 36.66
C VAL A 147 19.18 0.04 36.74
N SER A 148 20.42 -0.08 36.33
CA SER A 148 21.39 1.02 36.39
C SER A 148 21.22 2.03 35.25
N VAL A 149 20.98 1.52 34.04
CA VAL A 149 20.77 2.30 32.79
C VAL A 149 19.65 1.61 32.01
N ASP A 150 18.80 2.36 31.39
CA ASP A 150 17.70 1.87 30.56
C ASP A 150 17.78 2.43 29.12
N GLY A 151 16.90 1.96 28.23
CA GLY A 151 16.89 2.34 26.83
C GLY A 151 16.71 3.86 26.60
N ALA A 152 16.06 4.59 27.51
CA ALA A 152 15.88 6.04 27.40
C ALA A 152 17.18 6.82 27.67
N ASP A 153 18.15 6.18 28.28
CA ASP A 153 19.48 6.75 28.55
C ASP A 153 20.43 6.61 27.36
N ILE A 154 20.05 5.94 26.28
CA ILE A 154 20.86 5.70 25.06
C ILE A 154 20.65 6.86 24.08
N ALA A 155 21.76 7.47 23.62
CA ALA A 155 21.73 8.50 22.60
C ALA A 155 21.82 7.90 21.19
N THR A 156 22.69 6.89 20.99
CA THR A 156 22.86 6.24 19.69
C THR A 156 23.41 4.83 19.85
N ALA A 157 23.18 4.00 18.82
CA ALA A 157 23.73 2.66 18.70
C ALA A 157 24.24 2.45 17.26
N LYS A 158 25.44 1.91 17.09
CA LYS A 158 26.08 1.69 15.77
C LYS A 158 26.68 0.32 15.72
N ALA A 159 26.46 -0.41 14.61
CA ALA A 159 27.16 -1.64 14.35
C ALA A 159 28.58 -1.35 13.85
N GLN A 160 29.52 -2.16 14.31
CA GLN A 160 30.91 -2.09 13.89
C GLN A 160 31.50 -3.50 13.77
N SER A 161 32.51 -3.62 12.92
CA SER A 161 33.35 -4.82 12.85
C SER A 161 34.77 -4.50 13.30
N ARG A 162 35.35 -5.34 14.13
CA ARG A 162 36.76 -5.22 14.54
C ARG A 162 37.48 -6.56 14.44
N LYS A 163 38.79 -6.52 14.33
CA LYS A 163 39.58 -7.74 14.45
C LYS A 163 39.51 -8.24 15.88
N GLN A 164 39.32 -9.54 16.05
CA GLN A 164 39.30 -10.18 17.36
C GLN A 164 40.66 -10.01 18.07
N GLU A 165 40.67 -9.71 19.35
CA GLU A 165 41.91 -9.52 20.12
C GLU A 165 42.85 -10.77 20.08
N SER A 166 42.29 -11.95 19.84
CA SER A 166 43.03 -13.20 19.60
C SER A 166 43.79 -13.24 18.28
N GLY A 167 43.61 -12.24 17.40
CA GLY A 167 44.29 -12.12 16.10
C GLY A 167 43.68 -12.95 14.97
N VAL A 168 42.71 -13.81 15.24
CA VAL A 168 42.08 -14.68 14.24
C VAL A 168 40.55 -14.46 14.26
N GLY A 169 40.05 -13.78 13.25
CA GLY A 169 38.62 -13.57 13.04
C GLY A 169 38.16 -12.10 13.10
N ILE A 170 36.91 -11.88 12.65
CA ILE A 170 36.19 -10.60 12.72
C ILE A 170 35.14 -10.77 13.81
N GLU A 171 35.09 -9.82 14.72
CA GLU A 171 34.05 -9.68 15.72
C GLU A 171 33.08 -8.57 15.30
N TYR A 172 31.77 -8.84 15.34
CA TYR A 172 30.74 -7.87 15.08
C TYR A 172 30.17 -7.39 16.40
N ILE A 173 30.15 -6.07 16.60
CA ILE A 173 29.73 -5.44 17.85
C ILE A 173 28.71 -4.35 17.59
N VAL A 174 27.87 -4.05 18.59
CA VAL A 174 27.07 -2.84 18.64
C VAL A 174 27.66 -1.89 19.65
N GLU A 175 28.20 -0.78 19.19
CA GLU A 175 28.68 0.30 20.03
C GLU A 175 27.49 1.18 20.47
N LEU A 176 27.37 1.40 21.77
CA LEU A 176 26.35 2.23 22.39
C LEU A 176 26.98 3.51 22.91
N GLU A 177 26.33 4.62 22.65
CA GLU A 177 26.68 5.92 23.24
C GLU A 177 25.50 6.43 24.06
N LEU A 178 25.73 6.68 25.34
CA LEU A 178 24.72 7.11 26.29
C LEU A 178 24.58 8.64 26.26
N ASN A 179 23.39 9.15 26.51
CA ASN A 179 23.19 10.57 26.70
C ASN A 179 23.83 11.05 28.02
N ALA A 180 23.89 12.36 28.27
CA ALA A 180 24.56 12.92 29.46
C ALA A 180 24.00 12.35 30.79
N LYS A 181 22.71 12.08 30.86
CA LYS A 181 22.07 11.47 32.04
C LYS A 181 22.47 10.02 32.19
N GLY A 182 22.44 9.27 31.08
CA GLY A 182 22.83 7.86 31.03
C GLY A 182 24.33 7.69 31.33
N ALA A 183 25.21 8.55 30.83
CA ALA A 183 26.64 8.54 31.10
C ALA A 183 26.91 8.71 32.60
N ASN A 184 26.23 9.63 33.27
CA ASN A 184 26.34 9.81 34.73
C ASN A 184 25.84 8.60 35.52
N LYS A 185 24.70 8.01 35.12
CA LYS A 185 24.19 6.77 35.73
C LYS A 185 25.18 5.62 35.53
N PHE A 186 25.74 5.50 34.34
CA PHE A 186 26.67 4.41 34.00
C PHE A 186 28.01 4.56 34.71
N ALA A 187 28.54 5.79 34.85
CA ALA A 187 29.73 6.08 35.63
C ALA A 187 29.56 5.67 37.10
N LYS A 188 28.40 5.96 37.69
CA LYS A 188 28.07 5.52 39.04
C LYS A 188 27.98 4.00 39.13
N ALA A 189 27.23 3.37 38.20
CA ALA A 189 27.07 1.92 38.18
C ALA A 189 28.40 1.17 38.01
N THR A 190 29.29 1.64 37.11
CA THR A 190 30.60 1.04 36.91
C THR A 190 31.54 1.26 38.09
N LYS A 191 31.43 2.40 38.79
CA LYS A 191 32.17 2.64 40.05
C LYS A 191 31.74 1.70 41.16
N GLU A 192 30.43 1.48 41.35
CA GLU A 192 29.88 0.62 42.39
C GLU A 192 30.12 -0.87 42.11
N ASN A 193 30.33 -1.24 40.85
CA ASN A 193 30.51 -2.61 40.39
C ASN A 193 31.93 -2.90 39.83
N LEU A 194 32.93 -2.13 40.28
CA LEU A 194 34.31 -2.37 39.82
C LEU A 194 34.78 -3.77 40.20
N GLY A 195 35.30 -4.51 39.24
CA GLY A 195 35.70 -5.94 39.39
C GLY A 195 34.53 -6.92 39.37
N LYS A 196 33.27 -6.44 39.29
CA LYS A 196 32.06 -7.25 39.20
C LYS A 196 31.47 -7.18 37.79
N GLN A 197 30.45 -8.01 37.52
CA GLN A 197 29.79 -8.05 36.23
C GLN A 197 28.55 -7.16 36.21
N ILE A 198 28.36 -6.42 35.10
CA ILE A 198 27.10 -5.75 34.75
C ILE A 198 26.56 -6.44 33.51
N ALA A 199 25.39 -7.04 33.63
CA ALA A 199 24.73 -7.67 32.49
C ALA A 199 24.03 -6.65 31.62
N ILE A 200 24.07 -6.88 30.33
CA ILE A 200 23.29 -6.20 29.30
C ILE A 200 22.10 -7.11 29.01
N VAL A 201 20.91 -6.65 29.37
CA VAL A 201 19.67 -7.37 29.21
C VAL A 201 18.86 -6.71 28.10
N TYR A 202 18.46 -7.51 27.12
CA TYR A 202 17.63 -7.08 26.03
C TYR A 202 16.36 -7.94 25.97
N ASP A 203 15.19 -7.31 26.06
CA ASP A 203 13.89 -7.99 26.12
C ASP A 203 13.82 -9.14 27.13
N GLY A 204 14.30 -8.89 28.34
CA GLY A 204 14.32 -9.88 29.41
C GLY A 204 15.39 -10.97 29.27
N ASN A 205 16.16 -10.99 28.18
CA ASN A 205 17.23 -11.95 27.95
C ASN A 205 18.60 -11.32 28.20
N VAL A 206 19.44 -12.01 28.96
CA VAL A 206 20.83 -11.58 29.18
C VAL A 206 21.63 -11.89 27.91
N ILE A 207 22.06 -10.87 27.19
CA ILE A 207 22.85 -11.00 25.95
C ILE A 207 24.36 -10.97 26.22
N SER A 208 24.79 -10.29 27.28
CA SER A 208 26.20 -10.21 27.69
C SER A 208 26.31 -9.82 29.16
N ALA A 209 27.38 -10.26 29.82
CA ALA A 209 27.66 -9.90 31.22
C ALA A 209 29.13 -9.60 31.40
N PRO A 210 29.67 -8.51 30.84
CA PRO A 210 31.07 -8.14 30.94
C PRO A 210 31.45 -7.75 32.36
N THR A 211 32.73 -8.05 32.74
CA THR A 211 33.31 -7.57 33.99
C THR A 211 33.78 -6.12 33.84
N VAL A 212 33.39 -5.27 34.77
CA VAL A 212 33.79 -3.85 34.83
C VAL A 212 35.27 -3.75 35.22
N GLN A 213 36.13 -3.41 34.32
CA GLN A 213 37.59 -3.26 34.55
C GLN A 213 37.96 -1.84 35.02
N THR A 214 37.24 -0.85 34.54
CA THR A 214 37.49 0.56 34.87
C THR A 214 36.16 1.33 34.99
N VAL A 215 36.17 2.46 35.67
CA VAL A 215 35.02 3.36 35.74
C VAL A 215 34.85 4.03 34.36
N ILE A 216 33.66 3.87 33.76
CA ILE A 216 33.35 4.41 32.41
C ILE A 216 32.62 5.74 32.58
N THR A 217 33.32 6.83 32.38
CA THR A 217 32.76 8.20 32.48
C THR A 217 32.28 8.78 31.16
N GLU A 218 32.75 8.22 30.04
CA GLU A 218 32.42 8.73 28.70
C GLU A 218 31.07 8.22 28.18
N GLY A 219 30.41 7.34 28.92
CA GLY A 219 29.09 6.82 28.50
C GLY A 219 29.14 5.91 27.26
N LYS A 220 30.26 5.24 26.99
CA LYS A 220 30.39 4.30 25.88
C LYS A 220 30.33 2.87 26.40
N ALA A 221 29.48 2.06 25.76
CA ALA A 221 29.37 0.63 26.04
C ALA A 221 29.33 -0.14 24.71
N GLN A 222 29.59 -1.45 24.75
CA GLN A 222 29.50 -2.29 23.55
C GLN A 222 28.80 -3.60 23.85
N ILE A 223 28.06 -4.09 22.87
CA ILE A 223 27.43 -5.40 22.87
C ILE A 223 28.18 -6.25 21.84
N SER A 224 28.72 -7.38 22.28
CA SER A 224 29.44 -8.34 21.42
C SER A 224 28.63 -9.63 21.28
N GLY A 225 29.07 -10.51 20.37
CA GLY A 225 28.48 -11.85 20.18
C GLY A 225 27.49 -11.94 19.03
N GLN A 226 27.43 -10.94 18.15
CA GLN A 226 26.67 -11.01 16.91
C GLN A 226 27.37 -11.91 15.89
N SER A 227 26.57 -12.74 15.19
CA SER A 227 27.08 -13.72 14.21
C SER A 227 27.47 -13.06 12.88
N SER A 228 26.89 -11.89 12.56
CA SER A 228 27.12 -11.18 11.32
C SER A 228 26.96 -9.66 11.46
N MET A 229 27.49 -8.91 10.50
CA MET A 229 27.31 -7.46 10.43
C MET A 229 25.84 -7.08 10.30
N GLU A 230 25.06 -7.86 9.55
CA GLU A 230 23.61 -7.63 9.40
C GLU A 230 22.86 -7.77 10.72
N GLU A 231 23.20 -8.74 11.54
CA GLU A 231 22.60 -8.93 12.87
C GLU A 231 22.94 -7.76 13.79
N ALA A 232 24.20 -7.32 13.76
CA ALA A 232 24.65 -6.15 14.53
C ALA A 232 23.92 -4.86 14.08
N GLU A 233 23.75 -4.63 12.78
CA GLU A 233 23.03 -3.47 12.25
C GLU A 233 21.54 -3.49 12.63
N ARG A 234 20.88 -4.65 12.58
CA ARG A 234 19.50 -4.81 13.00
C ARG A 234 19.34 -4.50 14.48
N LEU A 235 20.20 -5.09 15.33
CA LEU A 235 20.16 -4.84 16.78
C LEU A 235 20.41 -3.35 17.09
N ALA A 236 21.40 -2.73 16.47
CA ALA A 236 21.68 -1.32 16.64
C ALA A 236 20.48 -0.44 16.23
N SER A 237 19.79 -0.79 15.14
CA SER A 237 18.62 -0.06 14.66
C SER A 237 17.44 -0.17 15.63
N ILE A 238 17.14 -1.36 16.14
CA ILE A 238 16.07 -1.57 17.12
C ILE A 238 16.35 -0.83 18.43
N ILE A 239 17.60 -0.84 18.90
CA ILE A 239 18.02 -0.10 20.09
C ILE A 239 17.83 1.42 19.87
N ARG A 240 18.17 1.96 18.69
CA ARG A 240 17.94 3.37 18.34
C ARG A 240 16.46 3.75 18.36
N VAL A 241 15.59 2.89 17.85
CA VAL A 241 14.13 3.10 17.89
C VAL A 241 13.61 3.09 19.33
N GLY A 242 14.22 2.28 20.19
CA GLY A 242 13.91 2.18 21.61
C GLY A 242 12.65 1.36 21.91
N ALA A 243 12.28 1.33 23.19
CA ALA A 243 11.15 0.57 23.69
C ALA A 243 9.80 1.08 23.14
N LEU A 244 8.87 0.15 22.92
CA LEU A 244 7.49 0.48 22.54
C LEU A 244 6.75 1.10 23.74
N PRO A 245 5.92 2.14 23.52
CA PRO A 245 5.10 2.73 24.58
C PRO A 245 4.02 1.77 25.12
N LEU A 246 3.54 0.87 24.26
CA LEU A 246 2.55 -0.15 24.60
C LEU A 246 3.17 -1.54 24.49
N GLU A 247 2.89 -2.38 25.45
CA GLU A 247 3.17 -3.80 25.36
C GLU A 247 2.22 -4.44 24.36
N LEU A 248 2.78 -5.21 23.42
CA LEU A 248 2.06 -5.84 22.31
C LEU A 248 2.13 -7.36 22.45
N LYS A 249 0.98 -8.01 22.26
CA LYS A 249 0.87 -9.46 22.15
C LYS A 249 0.52 -9.84 20.73
N GLU A 250 1.26 -10.77 20.13
CA GLU A 250 0.90 -11.35 18.86
C GLU A 250 -0.42 -12.13 18.98
N VAL A 251 -1.39 -11.76 18.12
CA VAL A 251 -2.68 -12.44 18.04
C VAL A 251 -2.74 -13.32 16.80
N ARG A 252 -2.09 -12.86 15.73
CA ARG A 252 -2.11 -13.56 14.45
C ARG A 252 -0.85 -13.22 13.67
N SER A 253 -0.24 -14.25 13.06
CA SER A 253 0.75 -14.09 12.02
C SER A 253 0.36 -14.90 10.78
N SER A 254 0.68 -14.38 9.62
CA SER A 254 0.41 -15.01 8.33
C SER A 254 1.59 -14.79 7.39
N VAL A 255 2.11 -15.87 6.84
CA VAL A 255 3.17 -15.83 5.84
C VAL A 255 2.57 -16.05 4.47
N VAL A 256 2.73 -15.07 3.59
CA VAL A 256 2.28 -15.14 2.20
C VAL A 256 3.46 -15.50 1.31
N GLY A 257 3.36 -16.63 0.63
CA GLY A 257 4.43 -17.06 -0.28
C GLY A 257 4.49 -16.20 -1.54
N ALA A 258 5.68 -15.73 -1.91
CA ALA A 258 5.92 -14.91 -3.11
C ALA A 258 5.39 -15.57 -4.41
N LYS A 259 5.48 -16.88 -4.54
CA LYS A 259 4.96 -17.61 -5.71
C LYS A 259 3.46 -17.44 -5.92
N LEU A 260 2.69 -17.30 -4.84
CA LEU A 260 1.24 -17.05 -4.93
C LEU A 260 0.95 -15.66 -5.50
N GLY A 261 1.69 -14.66 -5.05
CA GLY A 261 1.58 -13.28 -5.52
C GLY A 261 1.97 -13.12 -6.99
N ASP A 262 3.07 -13.72 -7.43
CA ASP A 262 3.52 -13.68 -8.83
C ASP A 262 2.47 -14.32 -9.77
N THR A 263 1.91 -15.47 -9.41
CA THR A 263 0.84 -16.11 -10.19
C THR A 263 -0.41 -15.25 -10.25
N ALA A 264 -0.78 -14.61 -9.14
CA ALA A 264 -1.92 -13.70 -9.07
C ALA A 264 -1.70 -12.45 -9.93
N LEU A 265 -0.48 -11.89 -9.92
CA LEU A 265 -0.11 -10.74 -10.75
C LEU A 265 -0.19 -11.08 -12.25
N GLU A 266 0.43 -12.19 -12.68
CA GLU A 266 0.39 -12.62 -14.09
C GLU A 266 -1.04 -12.85 -14.59
N THR A 267 -1.85 -13.57 -13.80
CA THR A 267 -3.26 -13.85 -14.14
C THR A 267 -4.09 -12.56 -14.21
N SER A 268 -3.88 -11.64 -13.26
CA SER A 268 -4.58 -10.35 -13.21
C SER A 268 -4.20 -9.44 -14.38
N LEU A 269 -2.92 -9.39 -14.75
CA LEU A 269 -2.44 -8.64 -15.90
C LEU A 269 -3.02 -9.21 -17.21
N LEU A 270 -3.06 -10.53 -17.36
CA LEU A 270 -3.66 -11.18 -18.53
C LEU A 270 -5.16 -10.88 -18.61
N ALA A 271 -5.89 -10.99 -17.49
CA ALA A 271 -7.31 -10.65 -17.43
C ALA A 271 -7.56 -9.17 -17.76
N GLY A 272 -6.73 -8.27 -17.23
CA GLY A 272 -6.77 -6.84 -17.54
C GLY A 272 -6.53 -6.55 -19.02
N LEU A 273 -5.54 -7.21 -19.64
CA LEU A 273 -5.24 -7.08 -21.06
C LEU A 273 -6.40 -7.57 -21.95
N ILE A 274 -6.98 -8.71 -21.61
CA ILE A 274 -8.15 -9.26 -22.31
C ILE A 274 -9.34 -8.31 -22.18
N GLY A 275 -9.65 -7.84 -20.96
CA GLY A 275 -10.71 -6.86 -20.71
C GLY A 275 -10.51 -5.57 -21.48
N PHE A 276 -9.28 -5.02 -21.46
CA PHE A 276 -8.90 -3.86 -22.24
C PHE A 276 -9.12 -4.07 -23.74
N ALA A 277 -8.67 -5.19 -24.30
CA ALA A 277 -8.82 -5.51 -25.73
C ALA A 277 -10.28 -5.62 -26.16
N ILE A 278 -11.11 -6.26 -25.32
CA ILE A 278 -12.56 -6.38 -25.58
C ILE A 278 -13.22 -5.00 -25.62
N VAL A 279 -12.96 -4.15 -24.61
CA VAL A 279 -13.49 -2.79 -24.54
C VAL A 279 -13.00 -1.93 -25.70
N PHE A 280 -11.72 -2.00 -26.01
CA PHE A 280 -11.10 -1.27 -27.13
C PHE A 280 -11.76 -1.61 -28.45
N LEU A 281 -11.91 -2.89 -28.77
CA LEU A 281 -12.56 -3.38 -29.99
C LEU A 281 -14.05 -3.02 -30.00
N PHE A 282 -14.77 -3.23 -28.91
CA PHE A 282 -16.18 -2.84 -28.78
C PHE A 282 -16.40 -1.37 -29.13
N MET A 283 -15.55 -0.47 -28.61
CA MET A 283 -15.69 0.96 -28.89
C MET A 283 -15.49 1.28 -30.36
N ILE A 284 -14.50 0.68 -31.03
CA ILE A 284 -14.25 0.90 -32.45
C ILE A 284 -15.42 0.39 -33.30
N PHE A 285 -15.91 -0.83 -33.04
CA PHE A 285 -16.97 -1.44 -33.84
C PHE A 285 -18.32 -0.73 -33.65
N VAL A 286 -18.70 -0.39 -32.41
CA VAL A 286 -20.02 0.18 -32.11
C VAL A 286 -20.06 1.69 -32.40
N TYR A 287 -19.00 2.43 -32.05
CA TYR A 287 -18.98 3.88 -32.13
C TYR A 287 -18.15 4.44 -33.29
N LYS A 288 -17.43 3.63 -34.06
CA LYS A 288 -16.67 4.02 -35.27
C LYS A 288 -15.66 5.15 -34.94
N ILE A 289 -15.77 6.34 -35.59
CA ILE A 289 -14.86 7.48 -35.38
C ILE A 289 -14.87 7.98 -33.92
N PRO A 290 -16.00 8.22 -33.27
CA PRO A 290 -16.02 8.46 -31.82
C PRO A 290 -15.33 7.34 -31.03
N GLY A 291 -15.58 6.07 -31.39
CA GLY A 291 -14.92 4.92 -30.75
C GLY A 291 -13.39 4.93 -30.94
N LEU A 292 -12.90 5.29 -32.12
CA LEU A 292 -11.45 5.43 -32.34
C LEU A 292 -10.85 6.55 -31.47
N ALA A 293 -11.57 7.66 -31.29
CA ALA A 293 -11.13 8.76 -30.42
C ALA A 293 -11.08 8.34 -28.94
N SER A 294 -12.08 7.61 -28.46
CA SER A 294 -12.08 7.10 -27.08
C SER A 294 -11.06 5.97 -26.89
N SER A 295 -10.79 5.13 -27.88
CA SER A 295 -9.75 4.11 -27.81
C SER A 295 -8.35 4.73 -27.66
N LEU A 296 -8.09 5.86 -28.33
CA LEU A 296 -6.86 6.62 -28.13
C LEU A 296 -6.78 7.20 -26.70
N ALA A 297 -7.89 7.71 -26.21
CA ALA A 297 -7.98 8.23 -24.83
C ALA A 297 -7.84 7.12 -23.79
N LEU A 298 -8.31 5.91 -24.07
CA LEU A 298 -8.18 4.75 -23.18
C LEU A 298 -6.72 4.26 -23.09
N ILE A 299 -5.97 4.29 -24.20
CA ILE A 299 -4.52 4.04 -24.15
C ILE A 299 -3.83 5.08 -23.27
N ALA A 300 -4.14 6.37 -23.49
CA ALA A 300 -3.59 7.44 -22.70
C ALA A 300 -3.94 7.30 -21.20
N TYR A 301 -5.16 6.86 -20.89
CA TYR A 301 -5.63 6.58 -19.54
C TYR A 301 -4.72 5.55 -18.85
N VAL A 302 -4.53 4.37 -19.44
CA VAL A 302 -3.70 3.31 -18.85
C VAL A 302 -2.26 3.79 -18.62
N VAL A 303 -1.70 4.50 -19.59
CA VAL A 303 -0.31 4.99 -19.47
C VAL A 303 -0.18 6.04 -18.36
N ILE A 304 -1.10 7.00 -18.29
CA ILE A 304 -1.12 8.04 -17.24
C ILE A 304 -1.30 7.39 -15.88
N GLU A 305 -2.22 6.43 -15.74
CA GLU A 305 -2.47 5.69 -14.51
C GLU A 305 -1.19 5.02 -13.99
N LEU A 306 -0.49 4.26 -14.83
CA LEU A 306 0.76 3.58 -14.46
C LEU A 306 1.86 4.57 -14.03
N VAL A 307 1.99 5.68 -14.75
CA VAL A 307 2.97 6.73 -14.40
C VAL A 307 2.63 7.37 -13.05
N LEU A 308 1.35 7.67 -12.80
CA LEU A 308 0.91 8.28 -11.55
C LEU A 308 1.04 7.34 -10.35
N LEU A 309 0.74 6.05 -10.51
CA LEU A 309 0.93 5.04 -9.46
C LEU A 309 2.38 5.04 -8.94
N GLN A 310 3.34 5.04 -9.86
CA GLN A 310 4.75 5.06 -9.48
C GLN A 310 5.19 6.43 -8.94
N LEU A 311 4.76 7.53 -9.56
CA LEU A 311 5.15 8.89 -9.16
C LEU A 311 4.64 9.24 -7.75
N LEU A 312 3.43 8.82 -7.41
CA LEU A 312 2.80 9.01 -6.11
C LEU A 312 3.19 7.92 -5.09
N GLN A 313 4.08 6.99 -5.48
CA GLN A 313 4.54 5.88 -4.63
C GLN A 313 3.39 5.04 -4.05
N ILE A 314 2.34 4.82 -4.84
CA ILE A 314 1.17 4.04 -4.43
C ILE A 314 1.52 2.56 -4.44
N THR A 315 1.30 1.87 -3.32
CA THR A 315 1.48 0.42 -3.19
C THR A 315 0.38 -0.31 -3.96
N LEU A 316 0.77 -1.11 -4.95
CA LEU A 316 -0.14 -1.92 -5.75
C LEU A 316 -0.48 -3.21 -5.01
N THR A 317 -1.76 -3.42 -4.73
CA THR A 317 -2.31 -4.61 -4.10
C THR A 317 -3.15 -5.40 -5.11
N LEU A 318 -3.47 -6.67 -4.82
CA LEU A 318 -4.33 -7.48 -5.69
C LEU A 318 -5.73 -6.84 -5.88
N PRO A 319 -6.43 -6.37 -4.82
CA PRO A 319 -7.63 -5.55 -5.00
C PRO A 319 -7.36 -4.24 -5.73
N GLY A 320 -6.18 -3.64 -5.58
CA GLY A 320 -5.78 -2.44 -6.33
C GLY A 320 -5.73 -2.69 -7.84
N ILE A 321 -5.21 -3.84 -8.29
CA ILE A 321 -5.27 -4.24 -9.70
C ILE A 321 -6.72 -4.39 -10.16
N ALA A 322 -7.58 -5.01 -9.34
CA ALA A 322 -9.01 -5.11 -9.64
C ALA A 322 -9.66 -3.71 -9.77
N GLY A 323 -9.25 -2.74 -8.94
CA GLY A 323 -9.65 -1.34 -9.04
C GLY A 323 -9.26 -0.70 -10.38
N ILE A 324 -8.03 -0.93 -10.86
CA ILE A 324 -7.56 -0.46 -12.17
C ILE A 324 -8.39 -1.09 -13.30
N VAL A 325 -8.60 -2.39 -13.28
CA VAL A 325 -9.39 -3.09 -14.30
C VAL A 325 -10.84 -2.60 -14.31
N LEU A 326 -11.43 -2.39 -13.14
CA LEU A 326 -12.77 -1.81 -13.01
C LEU A 326 -12.82 -0.39 -13.59
N SER A 327 -11.85 0.44 -13.28
CA SER A 327 -11.80 1.84 -13.74
C SER A 327 -11.56 1.94 -15.25
N ILE A 328 -10.91 0.97 -15.91
CA ILE A 328 -10.87 0.86 -17.38
C ILE A 328 -12.29 0.77 -17.97
N GLY A 329 -13.16 -0.03 -17.36
CA GLY A 329 -14.57 -0.12 -17.76
C GLY A 329 -15.30 1.21 -17.59
N MET A 330 -15.12 1.87 -16.45
CA MET A 330 -15.73 3.17 -16.15
C MET A 330 -15.17 4.32 -17.02
N ALA A 331 -13.90 4.23 -17.44
CA ALA A 331 -13.30 5.23 -18.33
C ALA A 331 -14.01 5.33 -19.70
N VAL A 332 -14.66 4.25 -20.11
CA VAL A 332 -15.43 4.21 -21.35
C VAL A 332 -16.83 4.78 -21.17
N ASP A 333 -17.42 4.68 -19.99
CA ASP A 333 -18.80 5.10 -19.72
C ASP A 333 -19.02 6.59 -19.98
N ALA A 334 -18.10 7.44 -19.52
CA ALA A 334 -18.13 8.87 -19.82
C ALA A 334 -18.15 9.15 -21.35
N ASN A 335 -17.36 8.39 -22.12
CA ASN A 335 -17.33 8.52 -23.56
C ASN A 335 -18.64 8.05 -24.23
N VAL A 336 -19.25 6.97 -23.72
CA VAL A 336 -20.55 6.46 -24.20
C VAL A 336 -21.66 7.51 -23.99
N ILE A 337 -21.69 8.17 -22.82
CA ILE A 337 -22.64 9.25 -22.54
C ILE A 337 -22.43 10.41 -23.54
N ILE A 338 -21.19 10.86 -23.75
CA ILE A 338 -20.86 11.91 -24.71
C ILE A 338 -21.33 11.53 -26.12
N PHE A 339 -21.02 10.31 -26.57
CA PHE A 339 -21.34 9.87 -27.93
C PHE A 339 -22.85 9.71 -28.12
N THR A 340 -23.58 9.31 -27.11
CA THR A 340 -25.04 9.28 -27.14
C THR A 340 -25.62 10.68 -27.34
N ARG A 341 -25.12 11.70 -26.60
CA ARG A 341 -25.52 13.10 -26.76
C ARG A 341 -25.11 13.63 -28.15
N ILE A 342 -23.95 13.28 -28.69
CA ILE A 342 -23.56 13.65 -30.06
C ILE A 342 -24.53 13.05 -31.07
N LYS A 343 -24.94 11.80 -30.95
CA LYS A 343 -25.91 11.13 -31.82
C LYS A 343 -27.30 11.80 -31.77
N GLU A 344 -27.74 12.19 -30.58
CA GLU A 344 -29.00 12.94 -30.39
C GLU A 344 -28.94 14.28 -31.10
N GLU A 345 -27.86 15.05 -30.94
CA GLU A 345 -27.69 16.36 -31.62
C GLU A 345 -27.63 16.22 -33.16
N ILE A 346 -27.02 15.18 -33.66
CA ILE A 346 -27.03 14.85 -35.10
C ILE A 346 -28.45 14.49 -35.55
N GLY A 347 -29.18 13.69 -34.77
CA GLY A 347 -30.56 13.33 -35.04
C GLY A 347 -31.52 14.56 -35.13
N LEU A 348 -31.18 15.65 -34.42
CA LEU A 348 -31.86 16.93 -34.49
C LEU A 348 -31.45 17.79 -35.72
N GLY A 349 -30.70 17.24 -36.69
CA GLY A 349 -30.27 17.91 -37.91
C GLY A 349 -29.07 18.84 -37.78
N LYS A 350 -28.38 18.86 -36.62
CA LYS A 350 -27.20 19.71 -36.46
C LYS A 350 -25.98 19.16 -37.20
N SER A 351 -25.09 20.06 -37.64
CA SER A 351 -23.82 19.68 -38.24
C SER A 351 -22.95 18.88 -37.25
N VAL A 352 -22.15 17.94 -37.74
CA VAL A 352 -21.25 17.10 -36.89
C VAL A 352 -20.39 17.97 -35.97
N ARG A 353 -19.86 19.09 -36.45
CA ARG A 353 -19.06 20.02 -35.63
C ARG A 353 -19.84 20.61 -34.45
N SER A 354 -21.06 21.07 -34.72
CA SER A 354 -21.95 21.62 -33.67
C SER A 354 -22.38 20.51 -32.69
N ALA A 355 -22.72 19.33 -33.23
CA ALA A 355 -23.09 18.16 -32.43
C ALA A 355 -22.00 17.70 -31.47
N ILE A 356 -20.72 17.69 -31.89
CA ILE A 356 -19.60 17.42 -31.01
C ILE A 356 -19.55 18.43 -29.85
N GLY A 357 -19.58 19.74 -30.15
CA GLY A 357 -19.53 20.79 -29.12
C GLY A 357 -20.65 20.70 -28.11
N ASN A 358 -21.91 20.53 -28.61
CA ASN A 358 -23.12 20.44 -27.78
C ASN A 358 -23.17 19.13 -26.99
N GLY A 359 -22.75 18.01 -27.59
CA GLY A 359 -22.69 16.69 -26.94
C GLY A 359 -21.83 16.71 -25.71
N PHE A 360 -20.59 17.23 -25.80
CA PHE A 360 -19.70 17.40 -24.65
C PHE A 360 -20.30 18.33 -23.59
N LYS A 361 -20.91 19.45 -23.97
CA LYS A 361 -21.52 20.38 -23.02
C LYS A 361 -22.71 19.77 -22.27
N LYS A 362 -23.56 19.01 -22.96
CA LYS A 362 -24.75 18.36 -22.35
C LYS A 362 -24.38 17.13 -21.51
N ALA A 363 -23.31 16.42 -21.86
CA ALA A 363 -22.86 15.26 -21.14
C ALA A 363 -22.12 15.61 -19.83
N LEU A 364 -21.56 16.83 -19.74
CA LEU A 364 -20.63 17.21 -18.67
C LEU A 364 -21.23 17.03 -17.26
N SER A 365 -22.46 17.52 -17.03
CA SER A 365 -23.14 17.41 -15.73
C SER A 365 -23.32 15.93 -15.35
N ALA A 366 -23.87 15.11 -16.26
CA ALA A 366 -24.11 13.70 -15.97
C ALA A 366 -22.80 12.93 -15.68
N ILE A 367 -21.69 13.27 -16.37
CA ILE A 367 -20.37 12.65 -16.12
C ILE A 367 -19.85 13.06 -14.74
N ILE A 368 -19.93 14.35 -14.38
CA ILE A 368 -19.47 14.83 -13.08
C ILE A 368 -20.29 14.18 -11.96
N ASP A 369 -21.63 14.25 -12.07
CA ASP A 369 -22.55 13.74 -11.04
C ASP A 369 -22.35 12.22 -10.80
N GLY A 370 -22.22 11.44 -11.88
CA GLY A 370 -21.99 10.00 -11.80
C GLY A 370 -20.63 9.64 -11.17
N ASN A 371 -19.57 10.38 -11.50
CA ASN A 371 -18.23 10.09 -10.98
C ASN A 371 -18.02 10.63 -9.56
N ILE A 372 -18.66 11.73 -9.15
CA ILE A 372 -18.59 12.25 -7.78
C ILE A 372 -19.07 11.21 -6.77
N THR A 373 -20.16 10.50 -7.04
CA THR A 373 -20.67 9.46 -6.12
C THR A 373 -19.65 8.35 -5.90
N THR A 374 -18.95 7.93 -6.95
CA THR A 374 -17.91 6.90 -6.85
C THR A 374 -16.63 7.43 -6.17
N ILE A 375 -16.27 8.69 -6.41
CA ILE A 375 -15.16 9.34 -5.69
C ILE A 375 -15.47 9.42 -4.18
N ILE A 376 -16.70 9.78 -3.79
CA ILE A 376 -17.11 9.78 -2.37
C ILE A 376 -16.95 8.38 -1.77
N ALA A 377 -17.41 7.33 -2.46
CA ALA A 377 -17.22 5.95 -2.01
C ALA A 377 -15.73 5.58 -1.87
N ALA A 378 -14.89 5.97 -2.84
CA ALA A 378 -13.45 5.75 -2.77
C ALA A 378 -12.80 6.49 -1.58
N ILE A 379 -13.20 7.75 -1.30
CA ILE A 379 -12.71 8.51 -0.14
C ILE A 379 -13.11 7.82 1.18
N VAL A 380 -14.35 7.36 1.30
CA VAL A 380 -14.81 6.64 2.50
C VAL A 380 -14.03 5.33 2.69
N LEU A 381 -13.85 4.56 1.62
CA LEU A 381 -13.05 3.34 1.66
C LEU A 381 -11.57 3.61 1.99
N PHE A 382 -11.01 4.72 1.52
CA PHE A 382 -9.65 5.13 1.86
C PHE A 382 -9.52 5.54 3.33
N ALA A 383 -10.51 6.29 3.85
CA ALA A 383 -10.49 6.81 5.23
C ALA A 383 -10.74 5.72 6.28
N LEU A 384 -11.66 4.80 5.99
CA LEU A 384 -12.07 3.74 6.92
C LEU A 384 -11.42 2.39 6.64
N GLY A 385 -10.89 2.19 5.44
CA GLY A 385 -10.23 0.95 5.04
C GLY A 385 -8.80 0.85 5.56
N SER A 386 -8.31 -0.39 5.62
CA SER A 386 -6.93 -0.71 6.00
C SER A 386 -6.31 -1.63 4.95
N GLY A 387 -4.98 -1.65 4.89
CA GLY A 387 -4.21 -2.56 4.02
C GLY A 387 -4.71 -2.58 2.58
N THR A 388 -5.08 -3.76 2.09
CA THR A 388 -5.49 -4.01 0.70
C THR A 388 -6.74 -3.24 0.26
N VAL A 389 -7.67 -2.94 1.19
CA VAL A 389 -8.88 -2.14 0.88
C VAL A 389 -8.51 -0.70 0.56
N LYS A 390 -7.55 -0.15 1.29
CA LYS A 390 -7.02 1.20 1.05
C LYS A 390 -6.32 1.28 -0.32
N GLY A 391 -5.56 0.24 -0.70
CA GLY A 391 -4.96 0.11 -2.02
C GLY A 391 -6.00 0.14 -3.14
N PHE A 392 -7.09 -0.65 -3.01
CA PHE A 392 -8.23 -0.62 -3.94
C PHE A 392 -8.85 0.79 -4.06
N ALA A 393 -9.14 1.42 -2.92
CA ALA A 393 -9.77 2.73 -2.89
C ALA A 393 -8.91 3.80 -3.59
N THR A 394 -7.59 3.75 -3.38
CA THR A 394 -6.63 4.69 -3.97
C THR A 394 -6.57 4.53 -5.49
N THR A 395 -6.40 3.30 -6.00
CA THR A 395 -6.33 3.04 -7.45
C THR A 395 -7.65 3.36 -8.14
N LEU A 396 -8.79 3.01 -7.52
CA LEU A 396 -10.11 3.33 -8.04
C LEU A 396 -10.33 4.86 -8.11
N GLY A 397 -10.03 5.58 -7.03
CA GLY A 397 -10.19 7.04 -6.98
C GLY A 397 -9.31 7.76 -8.01
N LEU A 398 -8.04 7.35 -8.10
CA LEU A 398 -7.10 7.88 -9.09
C LEU A 398 -7.60 7.59 -10.53
N GLY A 399 -8.00 6.34 -10.80
CA GLY A 399 -8.52 5.93 -12.09
C GLY A 399 -9.73 6.75 -12.54
N ILE A 400 -10.67 7.07 -11.64
CA ILE A 400 -11.83 7.91 -11.97
C ILE A 400 -11.37 9.31 -12.38
N VAL A 401 -10.46 9.94 -11.63
CA VAL A 401 -9.98 11.29 -11.94
C VAL A 401 -9.27 11.31 -13.30
N VAL A 402 -8.40 10.35 -13.55
CA VAL A 402 -7.69 10.21 -14.84
C VAL A 402 -8.65 9.92 -15.98
N SER A 403 -9.67 9.07 -15.77
CA SER A 403 -10.68 8.75 -16.79
C SER A 403 -11.52 9.98 -17.18
N MET A 404 -11.94 10.78 -16.22
CA MET A 404 -12.64 12.04 -16.49
C MET A 404 -11.77 12.99 -17.31
N PHE A 405 -10.48 13.12 -16.93
CA PHE A 405 -9.54 13.95 -17.68
C PHE A 405 -9.40 13.46 -19.13
N THR A 406 -9.18 12.18 -19.36
CA THR A 406 -8.96 11.62 -20.69
C THR A 406 -10.22 11.69 -21.55
N ALA A 407 -11.39 11.45 -20.98
CA ALA A 407 -12.69 11.56 -21.68
C ALA A 407 -13.00 13.01 -22.09
N LEU A 408 -12.83 13.98 -21.21
CA LEU A 408 -13.21 15.36 -21.46
C LEU A 408 -12.19 16.12 -22.32
N PHE A 409 -10.90 15.83 -22.19
CA PHE A 409 -9.84 16.56 -22.90
C PHE A 409 -9.28 15.79 -24.09
N ILE A 410 -8.84 14.55 -23.90
CA ILE A 410 -8.17 13.78 -24.96
C ILE A 410 -9.19 13.35 -26.02
N THR A 411 -10.29 12.72 -25.63
CA THR A 411 -11.35 12.30 -26.56
C THR A 411 -11.90 13.49 -27.36
N ARG A 412 -12.19 14.61 -26.68
CA ARG A 412 -12.70 15.83 -27.33
C ARG A 412 -11.74 16.35 -28.40
N THR A 413 -10.45 16.39 -28.08
CA THR A 413 -9.46 16.92 -29.01
C THR A 413 -9.19 15.96 -30.16
N ALA A 414 -9.13 14.65 -29.90
CA ALA A 414 -9.02 13.62 -30.92
C ALA A 414 -10.21 13.67 -31.89
N LEU A 415 -11.42 13.76 -31.37
CA LEU A 415 -12.64 13.82 -32.19
C LEU A 415 -12.70 15.07 -33.07
N ASN A 416 -12.37 16.25 -32.53
CA ASN A 416 -12.27 17.48 -33.30
C ASN A 416 -11.18 17.39 -34.38
N SER A 417 -10.08 16.73 -34.09
CA SER A 417 -8.98 16.54 -35.05
C SER A 417 -9.39 15.59 -36.18
N PHE A 418 -10.07 14.49 -35.88
CA PHE A 418 -10.64 13.59 -36.91
C PHE A 418 -11.65 14.31 -37.82
N TYR A 419 -12.50 15.18 -37.25
CA TYR A 419 -13.40 16.02 -38.03
C TYR A 419 -12.64 16.93 -39.01
N VAL A 420 -11.58 17.59 -38.59
CA VAL A 420 -10.74 18.47 -39.41
C VAL A 420 -10.00 17.70 -40.50
N LEU A 421 -9.61 16.44 -40.24
CA LEU A 421 -8.96 15.55 -41.19
C LEU A 421 -9.89 15.08 -42.33
N GLY A 422 -11.19 15.22 -42.14
CA GLY A 422 -12.17 14.87 -43.18
C GLY A 422 -13.25 13.89 -42.75
N ALA A 423 -13.26 13.45 -41.50
CA ALA A 423 -14.33 12.61 -40.96
C ALA A 423 -15.60 13.43 -40.71
N LYS A 424 -16.19 13.97 -41.80
CA LYS A 424 -17.38 14.86 -41.71
C LYS A 424 -18.70 14.14 -41.95
N ASN A 425 -18.64 12.90 -42.44
CA ASN A 425 -19.84 12.15 -42.81
C ASN A 425 -20.58 11.69 -41.51
N VAL A 426 -21.85 12.06 -41.41
CA VAL A 426 -22.73 11.70 -40.30
C VAL A 426 -22.79 10.21 -40.02
N LYS A 427 -22.72 9.34 -41.04
CA LYS A 427 -22.74 7.88 -40.91
C LYS A 427 -21.54 7.34 -40.10
N LEU A 428 -20.44 8.10 -40.01
CA LEU A 428 -19.24 7.73 -39.23
C LEU A 428 -19.43 7.97 -37.71
N TYR A 429 -20.42 8.77 -37.34
CA TYR A 429 -20.75 9.08 -35.93
C TYR A 429 -21.94 8.28 -35.41
N GLY A 430 -22.55 7.47 -36.29
CA GLY A 430 -23.76 6.71 -35.99
C GLY A 430 -25.01 7.53 -36.20
N SER A 431 -26.01 6.91 -36.79
CA SER A 431 -27.36 7.48 -36.87
C SER A 431 -28.25 6.91 -35.78
N LYS A 432 -29.14 7.70 -35.23
CA LYS A 432 -30.23 7.20 -34.40
C LYS A 432 -31.09 6.27 -35.29
N LYS A 433 -31.02 4.97 -35.06
CA LYS A 433 -32.02 4.07 -35.63
C LYS A 433 -33.25 4.22 -34.75
N ASP A 434 -34.37 4.56 -35.34
CA ASP A 434 -35.67 4.47 -34.64
C ASP A 434 -35.89 3.01 -34.27
N GLY A 435 -35.54 2.66 -33.03
CA GLY A 435 -35.78 1.34 -32.48
C GLY A 435 -37.27 1.08 -32.31
N LYS A 436 -37.71 -0.17 -32.36
CA LYS A 436 -39.11 -0.51 -32.00
C LYS A 436 -39.38 0.02 -30.61
N VAL A 437 -40.35 0.88 -30.50
CA VAL A 437 -40.82 1.39 -29.20
C VAL A 437 -41.47 0.22 -28.46
N ILE A 438 -40.83 -0.22 -27.38
CA ILE A 438 -41.42 -1.21 -26.48
C ILE A 438 -42.30 -0.45 -25.50
N ASP A 439 -43.59 -0.73 -25.54
CA ASP A 439 -44.55 -0.14 -24.60
C ASP A 439 -44.46 -0.83 -23.24
N PHE A 440 -43.59 -0.30 -22.39
CA PHE A 440 -43.39 -0.80 -21.02
C PHE A 440 -44.59 -0.49 -20.13
N LEU A 441 -45.33 0.60 -20.41
CA LEU A 441 -46.47 1.01 -19.58
C LEU A 441 -47.62 0.01 -19.68
N SER A 442 -47.96 -0.45 -20.88
CA SER A 442 -49.01 -1.45 -21.06
C SER A 442 -48.68 -2.81 -20.46
N LYS A 443 -47.38 -3.13 -20.38
CA LYS A 443 -46.86 -4.40 -19.80
C LYS A 443 -46.35 -4.28 -18.36
N ARG A 444 -46.66 -3.18 -17.65
CA ARG A 444 -46.14 -2.89 -16.31
C ARG A 444 -46.35 -4.02 -15.30
N TYR A 445 -47.54 -4.63 -15.30
CA TYR A 445 -47.86 -5.74 -14.37
C TYR A 445 -47.04 -6.99 -14.64
N LEU A 446 -46.71 -7.27 -15.91
CA LEU A 446 -45.84 -8.39 -16.29
C LEU A 446 -44.41 -8.18 -15.74
N PHE A 447 -43.86 -6.96 -15.91
CA PHE A 447 -42.51 -6.66 -15.40
C PHE A 447 -42.47 -6.63 -13.87
N MET A 448 -43.52 -6.09 -13.21
CA MET A 448 -43.63 -6.12 -11.75
C MET A 448 -43.71 -7.55 -11.22
N ALA A 449 -44.53 -8.40 -11.85
CA ALA A 449 -44.61 -9.81 -11.46
C ALA A 449 -43.28 -10.56 -11.65
N ALA A 450 -42.58 -10.34 -12.77
CA ALA A 450 -41.27 -10.91 -13.01
C ALA A 450 -40.25 -10.45 -11.95
N SER A 451 -40.22 -9.17 -11.61
CA SER A 451 -39.34 -8.64 -10.55
C SER A 451 -39.69 -9.23 -9.18
N ALA A 452 -40.98 -9.34 -8.84
CA ALA A 452 -41.42 -9.93 -7.58
C ALA A 452 -41.00 -11.43 -7.48
N ILE A 453 -41.12 -12.18 -8.55
CA ILE A 453 -40.66 -13.58 -8.60
C ILE A 453 -39.17 -13.70 -8.34
N VAL A 454 -38.34 -12.84 -8.97
CA VAL A 454 -36.87 -12.84 -8.76
C VAL A 454 -36.53 -12.49 -7.32
N ILE A 455 -37.21 -11.48 -6.74
CA ILE A 455 -36.98 -11.08 -5.34
C ILE A 455 -37.36 -12.21 -4.38
N ILE A 456 -38.56 -12.82 -4.57
CA ILE A 456 -39.03 -13.94 -3.74
C ILE A 456 -38.07 -15.14 -3.86
N ALA A 457 -37.66 -15.49 -5.07
CA ALA A 457 -36.69 -16.56 -5.29
C ALA A 457 -35.33 -16.24 -4.59
N GLY A 458 -34.86 -15.00 -4.64
CA GLY A 458 -33.68 -14.57 -3.94
C GLY A 458 -33.80 -14.71 -2.41
N ILE A 459 -34.90 -14.25 -1.83
CA ILE A 459 -35.18 -14.37 -0.39
C ILE A 459 -35.25 -15.87 0.02
N VAL A 460 -35.97 -16.68 -0.73
CA VAL A 460 -36.08 -18.12 -0.47
C VAL A 460 -34.72 -18.79 -0.54
N THR A 461 -33.89 -18.45 -1.52
CA THR A 461 -32.52 -19.00 -1.64
C THR A 461 -31.65 -18.64 -0.45
N ILE A 462 -31.73 -17.38 0.02
CA ILE A 462 -30.97 -16.90 1.20
C ILE A 462 -31.43 -17.59 2.46
N THR A 463 -32.75 -17.80 2.63
CA THR A 463 -33.30 -18.46 3.84
C THR A 463 -33.11 -19.99 3.83
N MET A 464 -33.07 -20.63 2.66
CA MET A 464 -32.87 -22.08 2.56
C MET A 464 -31.38 -22.47 2.55
N ASN A 465 -30.50 -21.63 2.02
CA ASN A 465 -29.06 -21.82 2.08
C ASN A 465 -28.48 -20.85 3.09
N GLU A 466 -28.04 -21.35 4.25
CA GLU A 466 -27.23 -20.54 5.15
C GLU A 466 -26.06 -19.93 4.37
N MET A 467 -25.96 -18.60 4.34
CA MET A 467 -24.82 -17.95 3.68
C MET A 467 -23.54 -18.40 4.37
N LYS A 468 -22.73 -19.20 3.66
CA LYS A 468 -21.39 -19.56 4.11
C LYS A 468 -20.55 -18.29 4.11
N THR A 469 -20.45 -17.64 5.27
CA THR A 469 -19.52 -16.52 5.46
C THR A 469 -18.09 -17.03 5.39
N GLY A 470 -17.24 -16.34 4.66
CA GLY A 470 -15.82 -16.67 4.61
C GLY A 470 -15.17 -16.61 5.99
N ALA A 471 -14.08 -17.34 6.20
CA ALA A 471 -13.39 -17.44 7.49
C ALA A 471 -13.08 -16.08 8.15
N LYS A 472 -12.89 -15.02 7.35
CA LYS A 472 -12.65 -13.64 7.85
C LYS A 472 -13.88 -13.02 8.53
N PHE A 473 -15.09 -13.45 8.22
CA PHE A 473 -16.33 -12.95 8.82
C PHE A 473 -16.78 -13.77 10.03
N ASN A 474 -16.31 -15.02 10.16
CA ASN A 474 -16.72 -15.91 11.26
C ASN A 474 -15.97 -15.68 12.57
N TYR A 475 -14.87 -14.90 12.57
CA TYR A 475 -14.04 -14.61 13.75
C TYR A 475 -14.05 -13.13 14.16
N GLY A 476 -15.05 -12.37 13.73
CA GLY A 476 -15.18 -10.92 13.97
C GLY A 476 -16.18 -10.56 15.09
N ILE A 477 -16.35 -11.41 16.12
CA ILE A 477 -17.07 -11.06 17.36
C ILE A 477 -16.18 -11.41 18.55
#